data_4ff334fd4a15831c651a41cd56d74c6a
#
_entry.id   4ff334fd4a15831c651a41cd56d74c6a
#
_cell.length_a   1.000
_cell.length_b   1.000
_cell.length_c   1.000
_cell.angle_alpha   90.00
_cell.angle_beta   90.00
_cell.angle_gamma   90.00
#
_symmetry.space_group_name_H-M   'P 1'
#
loop_
_entity.id
_entity.type
_entity.pdbx_description
1 polymer ?
#
loop_
_entity_poly.entity_id
_entity_poly.type
_entity_poly.pdbx_seq_one_letter_code
_entity_poly.pdbx_strand_id
1 'polypeptide(L)'
;SIYKINSTIVNLYGPTGRGKTVALMLAASIWANPAERMFIMESNSTLNSMEQRLNVLNHLPLLVDDMSKMANFDRDKGTIIYNLCSNAGKGRLARDLSARPTAVWNNMILTNVERPLTDDEMNGGAINRVLDFEIQDGNIFPDGNAVVSVLSGNYGFAGPEFIEKVINIGPEKIRAGIREQEERIKQWAKEKGEQYEEKQVQ
;
A
#
# COMPACT_ATOMS: atom_id res chain seq x y z
N SER A 1 12.63 -3.14 -11.59
CA SER A 1 12.36 -3.68 -10.24
C SER A 1 13.48 -4.65 -9.83
N ILE A 2 14.00 -4.51 -8.62
CA ILE A 2 15.01 -5.42 -8.04
C ILE A 2 14.38 -6.79 -7.77
N TYR A 3 13.09 -6.83 -7.51
CA TYR A 3 12.29 -8.02 -7.22
C TYR A 3 10.94 -7.93 -7.94
N LYS A 4 10.44 -9.03 -8.50
CA LYS A 4 9.08 -9.09 -9.03
C LYS A 4 8.11 -9.39 -7.88
N ILE A 5 7.70 -8.34 -7.17
CA ILE A 5 6.66 -8.43 -6.14
C ILE A 5 5.37 -7.89 -6.73
N ASN A 6 4.26 -8.55 -6.50
CA ASN A 6 2.95 -7.99 -6.83
C ASN A 6 2.62 -6.81 -5.91
N SER A 7 1.85 -5.86 -6.42
CA SER A 7 1.30 -4.80 -5.57
C SER A 7 0.48 -5.40 -4.44
N THR A 8 0.64 -4.85 -3.25
CA THR A 8 0.00 -5.33 -2.03
C THR A 8 -0.68 -4.15 -1.33
N ILE A 9 -1.83 -4.41 -0.73
CA ILE A 9 -2.53 -3.44 0.11
C ILE A 9 -2.18 -3.71 1.56
N VAL A 10 -1.71 -2.69 2.26
CA VAL A 10 -1.55 -2.66 3.71
C VAL A 10 -2.67 -1.81 4.28
N ASN A 11 -3.50 -2.39 5.10
CA ASN A 11 -4.65 -1.72 5.70
C ASN A 11 -4.50 -1.61 7.21
N LEU A 12 -4.62 -0.38 7.72
CA LEU A 12 -4.73 -0.12 9.14
C LEU A 12 -6.21 0.01 9.50
N TYR A 13 -6.78 -0.94 10.22
CA TYR A 13 -8.20 -0.87 10.57
C TYR A 13 -8.45 -0.83 12.09
N GLY A 14 -9.61 -0.34 12.46
CA GLY A 14 -10.02 -0.20 13.86
C GLY A 14 -10.82 1.09 14.09
N PRO A 15 -11.19 1.39 15.37
CA PRO A 15 -12.03 2.51 15.71
C PRO A 15 -11.48 3.87 15.23
N THR A 16 -12.41 4.82 14.99
CA THR A 16 -12.05 6.21 14.68
C THR A 16 -11.26 6.85 15.83
N GLY A 17 -10.39 7.81 15.50
CA GLY A 17 -9.62 8.58 16.49
C GLY A 17 -8.34 7.89 16.98
N ARG A 18 -7.97 6.74 16.45
CA ARG A 18 -6.76 5.99 16.84
C ARG A 18 -5.46 6.43 16.17
N GLY A 19 -5.50 7.47 15.34
CA GLY A 19 -4.30 8.01 14.67
C GLY A 19 -3.99 7.37 13.31
N LYS A 20 -4.91 6.60 12.72
CA LYS A 20 -4.70 5.95 11.42
C LYS A 20 -4.38 6.93 10.29
N THR A 21 -5.13 8.04 10.18
CA THR A 21 -4.85 9.10 9.19
C THR A 21 -3.50 9.78 9.46
N VAL A 22 -3.12 9.96 10.73
CA VAL A 22 -1.79 10.48 11.10
C VAL A 22 -0.67 9.54 10.65
N ALA A 23 -0.90 8.23 10.73
CA ALA A 23 0.05 7.23 10.20
C ALA A 23 0.20 7.33 8.67
N LEU A 24 -0.89 7.58 7.92
CA LEU A 24 -0.81 7.88 6.49
C LEU A 24 -0.03 9.17 6.21
N MET A 25 -0.25 10.22 7.01
CA MET A 25 0.49 11.48 6.88
C MET A 25 1.99 11.27 7.15
N LEU A 26 2.34 10.47 8.15
CA LEU A 26 3.73 10.11 8.42
C LEU A 26 4.34 9.34 7.24
N ALA A 27 3.64 8.38 6.67
CA ALA A 27 4.11 7.65 5.48
C ALA A 27 4.28 8.58 4.27
N ALA A 28 3.37 9.54 4.07
CA ALA A 28 3.47 10.54 3.00
C ALA A 28 4.69 11.46 3.19
N SER A 29 4.98 11.86 4.44
CA SER A 29 6.06 12.78 4.75
C SER A 29 7.45 12.26 4.38
N ILE A 30 7.61 10.97 4.23
CA ILE A 30 8.86 10.35 3.74
C ILE A 30 9.20 10.91 2.34
N TRP A 31 8.18 11.14 1.50
CA TRP A 31 8.34 11.48 0.09
C TRP A 31 7.99 12.92 -0.25
N ALA A 32 6.95 13.50 0.39
CA ALA A 32 6.41 14.81 0.05
C ALA A 32 5.66 15.42 1.23
N ASN A 33 5.11 16.64 1.01
CA ASN A 33 4.25 17.31 1.97
C ASN A 33 2.96 16.48 2.21
N PRO A 34 2.71 15.99 3.43
CA PRO A 34 1.54 15.17 3.73
C PRO A 34 0.21 15.93 3.68
N ALA A 35 0.23 17.29 3.72
CA ALA A 35 -0.95 18.12 3.58
C ALA A 35 -1.40 18.28 2.12
N GLU A 36 -0.54 17.95 1.16
CA GLU A 36 -0.88 18.03 -0.25
C GLU A 36 -1.65 16.78 -0.70
N ARG A 37 -2.84 17.00 -1.28
CA ARG A 37 -3.72 15.95 -1.81
C ARG A 37 -3.08 15.11 -2.93
N MET A 38 -1.91 15.47 -3.39
CA MET A 38 -1.20 14.71 -4.41
C MET A 38 -0.68 13.36 -3.91
N PHE A 39 -0.32 13.24 -2.63
CA PHE A 39 0.26 12.02 -2.08
C PHE A 39 -0.77 11.14 -1.36
N ILE A 40 -1.73 11.75 -0.66
CA ILE A 40 -2.84 11.02 -0.02
C ILE A 40 -4.09 11.24 -0.87
N MET A 41 -4.62 10.16 -1.43
CA MET A 41 -5.88 10.21 -2.17
C MET A 41 -7.06 10.22 -1.21
N GLU A 42 -8.02 11.09 -1.49
CA GLU A 42 -9.32 11.03 -0.81
C GLU A 42 -10.20 9.90 -1.40
N SER A 43 -11.07 9.41 -0.58
CA SER A 43 -11.97 8.29 -0.82
C SER A 43 -12.98 8.43 -1.98
N ASN A 44 -13.21 9.64 -2.51
CA ASN A 44 -14.08 9.88 -3.67
C ASN A 44 -13.47 9.46 -5.02
N SER A 45 -12.35 8.78 -4.99
CA SER A 45 -11.61 8.39 -6.19
C SER A 45 -12.26 7.21 -6.87
N THR A 46 -12.33 7.25 -8.21
CA THR A 46 -12.74 6.10 -9.01
C THR A 46 -11.56 5.14 -9.18
N LEU A 47 -11.85 3.85 -9.44
CA LEU A 47 -10.82 2.87 -9.76
C LEU A 47 -9.89 3.35 -10.90
N ASN A 48 -10.45 4.01 -11.92
CA ASN A 48 -9.68 4.56 -13.03
C ASN A 48 -8.68 5.64 -12.60
N SER A 49 -9.08 6.53 -11.69
CA SER A 49 -8.17 7.56 -11.18
C SER A 49 -7.07 6.95 -10.31
N MET A 50 -7.36 5.89 -9.58
CA MET A 50 -6.35 5.15 -8.83
C MET A 50 -5.35 4.43 -9.75
N GLU A 51 -5.81 3.75 -10.81
CA GLU A 51 -4.93 3.12 -11.80
C GLU A 51 -3.97 4.14 -12.43
N GLN A 52 -4.45 5.35 -12.77
CA GLN A 52 -3.60 6.42 -13.28
C GLN A 52 -2.58 6.89 -12.25
N ARG A 53 -3.00 7.04 -11.00
CA ARG A 53 -2.10 7.45 -9.92
C ARG A 53 -1.03 6.39 -9.65
N LEU A 54 -1.42 5.11 -9.61
CA LEU A 54 -0.50 3.98 -9.49
C LEU A 54 0.54 3.98 -10.61
N ASN A 55 0.12 4.24 -11.85
CA ASN A 55 1.03 4.33 -12.99
C ASN A 55 2.04 5.49 -12.88
N VAL A 56 1.61 6.64 -12.37
CA VAL A 56 2.49 7.81 -12.15
C VAL A 56 3.47 7.55 -11.01
N LEU A 57 2.99 7.03 -9.89
CA LEU A 57 3.83 6.70 -8.73
C LEU A 57 4.75 5.51 -9.01
N ASN A 58 4.31 4.58 -9.84
CA ASN A 58 5.00 3.37 -10.29
C ASN A 58 5.54 2.51 -9.14
N HIS A 59 6.66 2.83 -8.53
CA HIS A 59 7.26 2.08 -7.41
C HIS A 59 7.14 2.80 -6.05
N LEU A 60 6.63 4.03 -6.03
CA LEU A 60 6.36 4.74 -4.79
C LEU A 60 5.02 4.29 -4.19
N PRO A 61 4.85 4.35 -2.87
CA PRO A 61 3.61 3.94 -2.24
C PRO A 61 2.42 4.82 -2.68
N LEU A 62 1.26 4.22 -2.87
CA LEU A 62 -0.01 4.93 -2.99
C LEU A 62 -0.69 4.94 -1.61
N LEU A 63 -1.03 6.13 -1.13
CA LEU A 63 -1.71 6.32 0.14
C LEU A 63 -3.16 6.70 -0.11
N VAL A 64 -4.10 6.01 0.53
CA VAL A 64 -5.54 6.20 0.35
C VAL A 64 -6.20 6.36 1.70
N ASP A 65 -6.76 7.54 1.98
CA ASP A 65 -7.52 7.77 3.20
C ASP A 65 -8.95 7.23 3.03
N ASP A 66 -9.26 6.20 3.81
CA ASP A 66 -10.56 5.53 3.86
C ASP A 66 -11.03 4.92 2.52
N MET A 67 -10.36 3.87 2.08
CA MET A 67 -10.70 3.15 0.84
C MET A 67 -12.16 2.64 0.81
N SER A 68 -12.80 2.43 1.98
CA SER A 68 -14.18 1.95 2.05
C SER A 68 -15.22 2.91 1.44
N LYS A 69 -14.88 4.19 1.33
CA LYS A 69 -15.76 5.20 0.72
C LYS A 69 -15.72 5.24 -0.81
N MET A 70 -14.92 4.41 -1.45
CA MET A 70 -14.93 4.30 -2.91
C MET A 70 -16.32 3.87 -3.42
N ALA A 71 -16.72 4.39 -4.57
CA ALA A 71 -17.99 4.03 -5.18
C ALA A 71 -18.11 2.52 -5.36
N ASN A 72 -19.18 1.93 -4.85
CA ASN A 72 -19.49 0.50 -4.87
C ASN A 72 -18.45 -0.41 -4.19
N PHE A 73 -17.66 0.13 -3.26
CA PHE A 73 -16.58 -0.63 -2.61
C PHE A 73 -17.11 -1.92 -1.98
N ASP A 74 -18.15 -1.84 -1.16
CA ASP A 74 -18.69 -3.03 -0.45
C ASP A 74 -19.19 -4.12 -1.41
N ARG A 75 -19.77 -3.73 -2.54
CA ARG A 75 -20.26 -4.68 -3.55
C ARG A 75 -19.14 -5.31 -4.37
N ASP A 76 -18.14 -4.52 -4.73
CA ASP A 76 -17.11 -4.88 -5.72
C ASP A 76 -15.72 -5.04 -5.08
N LYS A 77 -15.64 -5.11 -3.73
CA LYS A 77 -14.42 -5.10 -2.92
C LYS A 77 -13.33 -6.05 -3.42
N GLY A 78 -13.65 -7.32 -3.58
CA GLY A 78 -12.69 -8.32 -4.07
C GLY A 78 -12.15 -7.99 -5.48
N THR A 79 -13.02 -7.50 -6.37
CA THR A 79 -12.63 -7.09 -7.73
C THR A 79 -11.75 -5.85 -7.72
N ILE A 80 -12.04 -4.88 -6.85
CA ILE A 80 -11.25 -3.65 -6.69
C ILE A 80 -9.85 -4.01 -6.19
N ILE A 81 -9.75 -4.79 -5.12
CA ILE A 81 -8.47 -5.26 -4.56
C ILE A 81 -7.67 -6.01 -5.63
N TYR A 82 -8.30 -6.97 -6.32
CA TYR A 82 -7.64 -7.72 -7.37
C TYR A 82 -7.08 -6.83 -8.47
N ASN A 83 -7.87 -5.87 -8.98
CA ASN A 83 -7.45 -4.95 -10.04
C ASN A 83 -6.29 -4.05 -9.58
N LEU A 84 -6.34 -3.48 -8.39
CA LEU A 84 -5.28 -2.62 -7.85
C LEU A 84 -3.96 -3.38 -7.67
N CYS A 85 -4.03 -4.66 -7.34
CA CYS A 85 -2.86 -5.51 -7.13
C CYS A 85 -2.44 -6.33 -8.37
N SER A 86 -3.08 -6.11 -9.53
CA SER A 86 -2.75 -6.82 -10.78
C SER A 86 -1.49 -6.32 -11.48
N ASN A 87 -0.90 -5.22 -11.01
CA ASN A 87 0.27 -4.55 -11.59
C ASN A 87 0.07 -3.97 -12.99
N ALA A 88 -1.14 -4.05 -13.53
CA ALA A 88 -1.49 -3.51 -14.85
C ALA A 88 -2.95 -3.07 -14.89
N GLY A 89 -3.19 -1.95 -15.53
CA GLY A 89 -4.53 -1.44 -15.78
C GLY A 89 -5.25 -2.22 -16.88
N LYS A 90 -6.55 -1.97 -17.01
CA LYS A 90 -7.34 -2.53 -18.11
C LYS A 90 -6.91 -1.93 -19.43
N GLY A 91 -6.70 -2.78 -20.45
CA GLY A 91 -6.49 -2.34 -21.82
C GLY A 91 -7.66 -1.48 -22.30
N ARG A 92 -7.39 -0.33 -22.87
CA ARG A 92 -8.39 0.62 -23.38
C ARG A 92 -8.03 1.07 -24.77
N LEU A 93 -9.05 1.31 -25.58
CA LEU A 93 -8.87 1.94 -26.90
C LEU A 93 -8.93 3.47 -26.75
N ALA A 94 -8.16 4.17 -27.55
CA ALA A 94 -8.31 5.59 -27.78
C ALA A 94 -9.56 5.87 -28.65
N ARG A 95 -9.94 7.15 -28.80
CA ARG A 95 -11.10 7.53 -29.63
C ARG A 95 -10.95 7.14 -31.12
N ASP A 96 -9.72 7.01 -31.58
CA ASP A 96 -9.35 6.58 -32.94
C ASP A 96 -9.20 5.06 -33.08
N LEU A 97 -9.66 4.30 -32.07
CA LEU A 97 -9.56 2.84 -31.97
C LEU A 97 -8.13 2.30 -31.86
N SER A 98 -7.11 3.14 -31.75
CA SER A 98 -5.78 2.68 -31.43
C SER A 98 -5.67 2.18 -29.99
N ALA A 99 -4.77 1.22 -29.74
CA ALA A 99 -4.52 0.75 -28.38
C ALA A 99 -3.78 1.84 -27.56
N ARG A 100 -4.36 2.24 -26.43
CA ARG A 100 -3.65 3.06 -25.46
C ARG A 100 -2.58 2.23 -24.75
N PRO A 101 -1.41 2.82 -24.43
CA PRO A 101 -0.46 2.16 -23.55
C PRO A 101 -1.15 1.72 -22.27
N THR A 102 -1.02 0.46 -21.92
CA THR A 102 -1.56 -0.07 -20.66
C THR A 102 -0.76 0.51 -19.51
N ALA A 103 -1.44 1.12 -18.54
CA ALA A 103 -0.81 1.56 -17.31
C ALA A 103 -0.20 0.35 -16.59
N VAL A 104 1.03 0.50 -16.11
CA VAL A 104 1.72 -0.55 -15.34
C VAL A 104 2.27 0.05 -14.05
N TRP A 105 2.25 -0.73 -12.98
CA TRP A 105 2.74 -0.31 -11.66
C TRP A 105 3.23 -1.49 -10.86
N ASN A 106 3.92 -1.20 -9.77
CA ASN A 106 4.33 -2.17 -8.77
C ASN A 106 4.49 -1.43 -7.44
N ASN A 107 3.36 -1.12 -6.82
CA ASN A 107 3.29 -0.26 -5.66
C ASN A 107 2.84 -1.03 -4.41
N MET A 108 3.25 -0.55 -3.26
CA MET A 108 2.53 -0.79 -2.01
C MET A 108 1.41 0.24 -1.89
N ILE A 109 0.21 -0.22 -1.56
CA ILE A 109 -0.94 0.65 -1.30
C ILE A 109 -1.18 0.63 0.21
N LEU A 110 -1.07 1.78 0.86
CA LEU A 110 -1.38 1.92 2.29
C LEU A 110 -2.72 2.63 2.45
N THR A 111 -3.61 2.03 3.19
CA THR A 111 -4.93 2.60 3.47
C THR A 111 -5.33 2.46 4.93
N ASN A 112 -6.40 3.13 5.31
CA ASN A 112 -7.02 3.00 6.60
C ASN A 112 -8.55 2.86 6.43
N VAL A 113 -9.15 2.05 7.26
CA VAL A 113 -10.61 1.87 7.31
C VAL A 113 -11.04 1.54 8.74
N GLU A 114 -12.33 1.38 8.99
CA GLU A 114 -12.84 0.98 10.31
C GLU A 114 -12.92 -0.53 10.49
N ARG A 115 -12.99 -1.31 9.41
CA ARG A 115 -13.14 -2.77 9.40
C ARG A 115 -12.08 -3.41 8.51
N PRO A 116 -11.76 -4.70 8.68
CA PRO A 116 -10.85 -5.37 7.78
C PRO A 116 -11.32 -5.29 6.32
N LEU A 117 -10.38 -5.20 5.40
CA LEU A 117 -10.67 -5.26 3.97
C LEU A 117 -10.95 -6.68 3.51
N THR A 118 -10.42 -7.67 4.19
CA THR A 118 -10.65 -9.08 3.88
C THR A 118 -11.80 -9.65 4.71
N ASP A 119 -12.50 -10.62 4.16
CA ASP A 119 -13.51 -11.44 4.82
C ASP A 119 -13.52 -12.86 4.24
N ASP A 120 -14.21 -13.77 4.93
CA ASP A 120 -14.25 -15.20 4.59
C ASP A 120 -14.98 -15.50 3.27
N GLU A 121 -15.78 -14.56 2.75
CA GLU A 121 -16.50 -14.70 1.48
C GLU A 121 -15.67 -14.33 0.26
N MET A 122 -14.50 -13.72 0.48
CA MET A 122 -13.63 -13.29 -0.60
C MET A 122 -12.82 -14.45 -1.20
N ASN A 123 -12.58 -14.35 -2.52
CA ASN A 123 -11.68 -15.29 -3.19
C ASN A 123 -10.25 -15.20 -2.59
N GLY A 124 -9.61 -16.33 -2.32
CA GLY A 124 -8.26 -16.40 -1.75
C GLY A 124 -7.22 -15.58 -2.53
N GLY A 125 -7.42 -15.41 -3.86
CA GLY A 125 -6.57 -14.53 -4.65
C GLY A 125 -6.65 -13.05 -4.29
N ALA A 126 -7.73 -12.54 -3.72
CA ALA A 126 -7.84 -11.18 -3.20
C ALA A 126 -7.30 -11.10 -1.76
N ILE A 127 -7.62 -12.11 -0.93
CA ILE A 127 -7.15 -12.20 0.47
C ILE A 127 -5.62 -12.11 0.52
N ASN A 128 -4.92 -12.90 -0.29
CA ASN A 128 -3.45 -12.96 -0.32
C ASN A 128 -2.77 -11.66 -0.82
N ARG A 129 -3.54 -10.63 -1.15
CA ARG A 129 -3.05 -9.32 -1.60
C ARG A 129 -3.24 -8.21 -0.57
N VAL A 130 -3.81 -8.56 0.58
CA VAL A 130 -4.11 -7.60 1.65
C VAL A 130 -3.46 -8.04 2.93
N LEU A 131 -2.80 -7.11 3.60
CA LEU A 131 -2.33 -7.24 4.97
C LEU A 131 -3.18 -6.33 5.83
N ASP A 132 -4.10 -6.92 6.58
CA ASP A 132 -4.98 -6.21 7.52
C ASP A 132 -4.32 -6.16 8.90
N PHE A 133 -4.03 -4.95 9.39
CA PHE A 133 -3.48 -4.69 10.72
C PHE A 133 -4.53 -4.03 11.60
N GLU A 134 -4.97 -4.75 12.63
CA GLU A 134 -5.93 -4.25 13.59
C GLU A 134 -5.27 -3.33 14.62
N ILE A 135 -5.86 -2.16 14.82
CA ILE A 135 -5.50 -1.26 15.91
C ILE A 135 -6.49 -1.50 17.04
N GLN A 136 -6.18 -2.48 17.90
CA GLN A 136 -7.09 -2.96 18.97
C GLN A 136 -7.19 -1.95 20.10
N ASP A 137 -6.09 -1.70 20.80
CA ASP A 137 -6.04 -0.87 22.00
C ASP A 137 -5.08 0.31 21.88
N GLY A 138 -5.51 1.44 22.46
CA GLY A 138 -4.69 2.65 22.49
C GLY A 138 -4.66 3.40 21.16
N ASN A 139 -3.81 4.38 21.10
CA ASN A 139 -3.54 5.19 19.92
C ASN A 139 -2.22 4.76 19.27
N ILE A 140 -2.13 4.84 17.95
CA ILE A 140 -0.86 4.60 17.21
C ILE A 140 0.23 5.54 17.73
N PHE A 141 -0.15 6.77 18.06
CA PHE A 141 0.77 7.77 18.62
C PHE A 141 0.26 8.27 19.97
N PRO A 142 1.11 8.48 20.96
CA PRO A 142 0.73 9.10 22.24
C PRO A 142 0.07 10.47 22.05
N ASP A 143 0.59 11.28 21.12
CA ASP A 143 0.04 12.57 20.73
C ASP A 143 0.09 12.75 19.20
N GLY A 144 -1.02 12.50 18.55
CA GLY A 144 -1.18 12.66 17.11
C GLY A 144 -1.04 14.11 16.64
N ASN A 145 -1.45 15.10 17.44
CA ASN A 145 -1.34 16.51 17.09
C ASN A 145 0.12 16.96 17.08
N ALA A 146 0.91 16.49 18.04
CA ALA A 146 2.35 16.75 18.04
C ALA A 146 3.03 16.18 16.79
N VAL A 147 2.66 14.97 16.37
CA VAL A 147 3.15 14.37 15.10
C VAL A 147 2.79 15.24 13.92
N VAL A 148 1.51 15.62 13.75
CA VAL A 148 1.07 16.48 12.64
C VAL A 148 1.81 17.82 12.63
N SER A 149 2.02 18.43 13.79
CA SER A 149 2.79 19.68 13.92
C SER A 149 4.23 19.54 13.42
N VAL A 150 4.91 18.45 13.77
CA VAL A 150 6.25 18.15 13.26
C VAL A 150 6.25 17.94 11.75
N LEU A 151 5.29 17.17 11.23
CA LEU A 151 5.18 16.86 9.80
C LEU A 151 4.88 18.08 8.94
N SER A 152 4.28 19.14 9.50
CA SER A 152 3.98 20.37 8.76
C SER A 152 5.21 21.09 8.20
N GLY A 153 6.38 20.88 8.79
CA GLY A 153 7.66 21.48 8.38
C GLY A 153 8.77 20.48 8.05
N ASN A 154 8.52 19.18 8.25
CA ASN A 154 9.54 18.13 8.08
C ASN A 154 9.02 17.00 7.20
N TYR A 155 9.28 17.10 5.90
CA TYR A 155 8.86 16.12 4.90
C TYR A 155 9.80 16.10 3.69
N GLY A 156 9.77 15.01 2.92
CA GLY A 156 10.49 14.88 1.66
C GLY A 156 11.98 14.60 1.79
N PHE A 157 12.52 14.38 2.99
CA PHE A 157 13.95 14.16 3.20
C PHE A 157 14.32 12.67 3.22
N ALA A 158 13.55 11.86 3.92
CA ALA A 158 13.89 10.47 4.16
C ALA A 158 13.83 9.60 2.87
N GLY A 159 12.89 9.90 1.97
CA GLY A 159 12.72 9.15 0.73
C GLY A 159 13.93 9.23 -0.19
N PRO A 160 14.40 10.43 -0.58
CA PRO A 160 15.62 10.58 -1.39
C PRO A 160 16.85 9.94 -0.75
N GLU A 161 17.06 10.13 0.57
CA GLU A 161 18.16 9.50 1.29
C GLU A 161 18.08 7.98 1.27
N PHE A 162 16.89 7.42 1.44
CA PHE A 162 16.65 5.98 1.33
C PHE A 162 17.01 5.47 -0.07
N ILE A 163 16.57 6.15 -1.13
CA ILE A 163 16.86 5.76 -2.51
C ILE A 163 18.36 5.80 -2.79
N GLU A 164 19.06 6.85 -2.32
CA GLU A 164 20.50 6.94 -2.46
C GLU A 164 21.22 5.76 -1.79
N LYS A 165 20.81 5.40 -0.56
CA LYS A 165 21.34 4.24 0.14
C LYS A 165 21.07 2.93 -0.60
N VAL A 166 19.85 2.76 -1.13
CA VAL A 166 19.48 1.57 -1.94
C VAL A 166 20.36 1.45 -3.18
N ILE A 167 20.61 2.55 -3.89
CA ILE A 167 21.49 2.57 -5.06
C ILE A 167 22.94 2.19 -4.65
N ASN A 168 23.45 2.77 -3.58
CA ASN A 168 24.81 2.53 -3.09
C ASN A 168 25.03 1.09 -2.58
N ILE A 169 24.03 0.48 -1.95
CA ILE A 169 24.08 -0.92 -1.50
C ILE A 169 24.15 -1.87 -2.70
N GLY A 170 23.42 -1.54 -3.75
CA GLY A 170 23.33 -2.31 -4.97
C GLY A 170 22.36 -3.49 -4.93
N PRO A 171 21.90 -3.93 -6.10
CA PRO A 171 20.78 -4.89 -6.20
C PRO A 171 21.10 -6.27 -5.62
N GLU A 172 22.32 -6.74 -5.72
CA GLU A 172 22.71 -8.09 -5.26
C GLU A 172 22.62 -8.21 -3.73
N LYS A 173 23.14 -7.23 -3.01
CA LYS A 173 23.09 -7.21 -1.54
C LYS A 173 21.65 -7.05 -1.03
N ILE A 174 20.84 -6.23 -1.72
CA ILE A 174 19.43 -6.07 -1.38
C ILE A 174 18.67 -7.39 -1.58
N ARG A 175 18.88 -8.09 -2.70
CA ARG A 175 18.26 -9.41 -2.94
C ARG A 175 18.67 -10.42 -1.88
N ALA A 176 19.93 -10.43 -1.49
CA ALA A 176 20.41 -11.33 -0.43
C ALA A 176 19.74 -11.05 0.90
N GLY A 177 19.62 -9.78 1.29
CA GLY A 177 18.92 -9.36 2.52
C GLY A 177 17.44 -9.72 2.51
N ILE A 178 16.74 -9.56 1.38
CA ILE A 178 15.33 -9.97 1.25
C ILE A 178 15.20 -11.48 1.46
N ARG A 179 16.01 -12.30 0.80
CA ARG A 179 15.97 -13.77 0.98
C ARG A 179 16.23 -14.19 2.43
N GLU A 180 17.17 -13.54 3.10
CA GLU A 180 17.43 -13.79 4.51
C GLU A 180 16.20 -13.50 5.37
N GLN A 181 15.48 -12.39 5.12
CA GLN A 181 14.25 -12.10 5.84
C GLN A 181 13.12 -13.09 5.51
N GLU A 182 12.97 -13.49 4.26
CA GLU A 182 12.02 -14.54 3.85
C GLU A 182 12.24 -15.83 4.63
N GLU A 183 13.48 -16.30 4.71
CA GLU A 183 13.80 -17.52 5.47
C GLU A 183 13.56 -17.36 6.98
N ARG A 184 13.85 -16.21 7.55
CA ARG A 184 13.53 -15.90 8.95
C ARG A 184 12.03 -15.95 9.23
N ILE A 185 11.21 -15.39 8.34
CA ILE A 185 9.74 -15.41 8.48
C ILE A 185 9.22 -16.85 8.38
N LYS A 186 9.72 -17.64 7.41
CA LYS A 186 9.36 -19.04 7.25
C LYS A 186 9.71 -19.88 8.48
N GLN A 187 10.90 -19.67 9.03
CA GLN A 187 11.33 -20.36 10.24
C GLN A 187 10.45 -19.98 11.44
N TRP A 188 10.17 -18.69 11.61
CA TRP A 188 9.29 -18.20 12.68
C TRP A 188 7.88 -18.79 12.57
N ALA A 189 7.28 -18.80 11.36
CA ALA A 189 5.97 -19.39 11.14
C ALA A 189 5.95 -20.89 11.49
N LYS A 190 7.00 -21.64 11.09
CA LYS A 190 7.14 -23.05 11.43
C LYS A 190 7.24 -23.30 12.93
N GLU A 191 8.00 -22.48 13.66
CA GLU A 191 8.13 -22.55 15.12
C GLU A 191 6.83 -22.25 15.84
N LYS A 192 5.98 -21.40 15.27
CA LYS A 192 4.65 -21.06 15.79
C LYS A 192 3.55 -22.05 15.39
N GLY A 193 3.86 -22.99 14.49
CA GLY A 193 2.86 -23.91 13.94
C GLY A 193 1.86 -23.27 12.99
N GLU A 194 2.19 -22.08 12.47
CA GLU A 194 1.36 -21.36 11.53
C GLU A 194 1.49 -21.95 10.13
N GLN A 195 0.35 -22.10 9.43
CA GLN A 195 0.34 -22.42 8.01
C GLN A 195 0.39 -21.11 7.22
N TYR A 196 1.31 -21.02 6.28
CA TYR A 196 1.41 -19.89 5.36
C TYR A 196 1.45 -20.38 3.91
N GLU A 197 0.87 -19.60 3.02
CA GLU A 197 1.07 -19.79 1.59
C GLU A 197 2.37 -19.08 1.16
N GLU A 198 3.17 -19.72 0.28
CA GLU A 198 4.42 -19.11 -0.20
C GLU A 198 4.26 -17.70 -0.76
N LYS A 199 3.07 -17.39 -1.32
CA LYS A 199 2.72 -16.06 -1.84
C LYS A 199 2.57 -14.98 -0.76
N GLN A 200 2.39 -15.35 0.50
CA GLN A 200 2.26 -14.40 1.61
C GLN A 200 3.62 -13.99 2.17
N VAL A 201 4.66 -14.71 1.84
CA VAL A 201 6.04 -14.49 2.33
C VAL A 201 6.90 -13.81 1.27
N GLN A 202 6.50 -13.84 0.01
CA GLN A 202 7.16 -13.16 -1.11
C GLN A 202 6.69 -11.71 -1.24
#